data_94c482a9bb88f07b52e7e10585225189
#
_entry.id   94c482a9bb88f07b52e7e10585225189
#
_cell.length_a   1.000
_cell.length_b   1.000
_cell.length_c   1.000
_cell.angle_alpha   90.00
_cell.angle_beta   90.00
_cell.angle_gamma   90.00
#
_symmetry.space_group_name_H-M   'P 1'
#
loop_
_entity.id
_entity.type
_entity.pdbx_description
1 polymer ?
#
loop_
_entity_poly.entity_id
_entity_poly.type
_entity_poly.pdbx_seq_one_letter_code
_entity_poly.pdbx_strand_id
1 'polypeptide(L)'
;MRVVLDTNVYVAALLTPYGVPWRVLELWYEGQYELVTSRPIFAELQEVLGRKKFAKRSDPLLRDALLEDLKHLATWARSRAPANVNVRDPKDLMVLGTALGGKARFIVTGDEDLLVLRSFRGVRILTPKEALEVIRGR
;
A
#
# COMPACT_ATOMS: atom_id res chain seq x y z
N MET A 1 9.31 7.82 8.92
CA MET A 1 9.55 7.33 7.56
C MET A 1 8.26 7.24 6.79
N ARG A 2 8.31 7.42 5.48
CA ARG A 2 7.14 7.36 4.62
C ARG A 2 7.09 6.04 3.87
N VAL A 3 5.93 5.40 3.86
CA VAL A 3 5.73 4.07 3.28
C VAL A 3 4.48 4.09 2.39
N VAL A 4 4.59 3.54 1.19
CA VAL A 4 3.45 3.32 0.30
C VAL A 4 3.02 1.86 0.44
N LEU A 5 1.72 1.64 0.64
CA LEU A 5 1.15 0.30 0.59
C LEU A 5 0.42 0.13 -0.75
N ASP A 6 0.73 -0.95 -1.44
CA ASP A 6 0.02 -1.31 -2.66
C ASP A 6 -1.39 -1.79 -2.32
N THR A 7 -2.31 -1.69 -3.25
CA THR A 7 -3.72 -2.08 -3.07
C THR A 7 -3.87 -3.48 -2.50
N ASN A 8 -3.07 -4.44 -3.00
CA ASN A 8 -3.16 -5.83 -2.54
C ASN A 8 -2.88 -6.01 -1.04
N VAL A 9 -2.09 -5.12 -0.45
CA VAL A 9 -1.78 -5.19 0.99
C VAL A 9 -3.02 -4.84 1.81
N TYR A 10 -3.75 -3.78 1.44
CA TYR A 10 -5.00 -3.42 2.11
C TYR A 10 -6.04 -4.54 1.98
N VAL A 11 -6.16 -5.08 0.77
CA VAL A 11 -7.13 -6.15 0.50
C VAL A 11 -6.82 -7.38 1.35
N ALA A 12 -5.55 -7.81 1.37
CA ALA A 12 -5.13 -8.96 2.17
C ALA A 12 -5.37 -8.73 3.66
N ALA A 13 -5.11 -7.51 4.15
CA ALA A 13 -5.33 -7.16 5.55
C ALA A 13 -6.80 -7.33 5.94
N LEU A 14 -7.72 -6.85 5.11
CA LEU A 14 -9.15 -6.94 5.39
C LEU A 14 -9.68 -8.38 5.24
N LEU A 15 -9.13 -9.17 4.34
CA LEU A 15 -9.54 -10.56 4.15
C LEU A 15 -9.00 -11.48 5.24
N THR A 16 -7.88 -11.14 5.84
CA THR A 16 -7.25 -11.97 6.87
C THR A 16 -6.87 -11.11 8.07
N PRO A 17 -7.88 -10.69 8.88
CA PRO A 17 -7.60 -9.92 10.10
C PRO A 17 -6.62 -10.67 11.00
N TYR A 18 -5.75 -9.92 11.65
CA TYR A 18 -4.68 -10.42 12.52
C TYR A 18 -3.54 -11.13 11.79
N GLY A 19 -3.56 -11.19 10.46
CA GLY A 19 -2.45 -11.69 9.66
C GLY A 19 -1.35 -10.65 9.48
N VAL A 20 -0.34 -11.00 8.69
CA VAL A 20 0.82 -10.11 8.48
C VAL A 20 0.44 -8.77 7.84
N PRO A 21 -0.34 -8.72 6.74
CA PRO A 21 -0.74 -7.42 6.18
C PRO A 21 -1.56 -6.58 7.15
N TRP A 22 -2.45 -7.20 7.95
CA TRP A 22 -3.19 -6.52 8.99
C TRP A 22 -2.24 -5.85 9.99
N ARG A 23 -1.19 -6.56 10.41
CA ARG A 23 -0.22 -6.02 11.36
C ARG A 23 0.55 -4.83 10.77
N VAL A 24 0.81 -4.85 9.47
CA VAL A 24 1.41 -3.68 8.79
C VAL A 24 0.52 -2.45 8.93
N LEU A 25 -0.81 -2.60 8.76
CA LEU A 25 -1.75 -1.51 8.97
C LEU A 25 -1.79 -1.07 10.43
N GLU A 26 -1.77 -2.03 11.37
CA GLU A 26 -1.76 -1.68 12.80
C GLU A 26 -0.58 -0.80 13.17
N LEU A 27 0.60 -1.06 12.59
CA LEU A 27 1.77 -0.23 12.84
C LEU A 27 1.57 1.21 12.40
N TRP A 28 0.83 1.43 11.31
CA TRP A 28 0.45 2.77 10.90
C TRP A 28 -0.45 3.44 11.94
N TYR A 29 -1.49 2.74 12.39
CA TYR A 29 -2.38 3.27 13.43
C TYR A 29 -1.62 3.56 14.74
N GLU A 30 -0.56 2.83 15.01
CA GLU A 30 0.30 3.05 16.18
C GLU A 30 1.31 4.19 15.97
N GLY A 31 1.29 4.83 14.80
CA GLY A 31 2.20 5.93 14.52
C GLY A 31 3.62 5.55 14.17
N GLN A 32 3.85 4.27 13.82
CA GLN A 32 5.21 3.78 13.56
C GLN A 32 5.77 4.23 12.20
N TYR A 33 4.91 4.65 11.30
CA TYR A 33 5.32 5.23 10.02
C TYR A 33 4.20 6.12 9.48
N GLU A 34 4.57 6.92 8.49
CA GLU A 34 3.64 7.79 7.78
C GLU A 34 3.20 7.07 6.50
N LEU A 35 1.90 6.76 6.40
CA LEU A 35 1.36 6.05 5.24
C LEU A 35 1.10 7.03 4.12
N VAL A 36 1.70 6.76 2.96
CA VAL A 36 1.54 7.58 1.75
C VAL A 36 0.61 6.87 0.79
N THR A 37 -0.37 7.59 0.29
CA THR A 37 -1.27 7.10 -0.76
C THR A 37 -1.45 8.18 -1.83
N SER A 38 -2.24 7.88 -2.86
CA SER A 38 -2.53 8.79 -3.94
C SER A 38 -3.92 8.52 -4.49
N ARG A 39 -4.44 9.42 -5.32
CA ARG A 39 -5.75 9.21 -5.94
C ARG A 39 -5.84 7.91 -6.73
N PRO A 40 -4.86 7.56 -7.58
CA PRO A 40 -4.94 6.30 -8.32
C PRO A 40 -4.99 5.07 -7.43
N ILE A 41 -4.18 5.01 -6.38
CA ILE A 41 -4.19 3.88 -5.45
C ILE A 41 -5.53 3.82 -4.72
N PHE A 42 -6.00 4.94 -4.22
CA PHE A 42 -7.26 4.99 -3.48
C PHE A 42 -8.45 4.59 -4.36
N ALA A 43 -8.49 5.07 -5.61
CA ALA A 43 -9.55 4.73 -6.56
C ALA A 43 -9.58 3.23 -6.86
N GLU A 44 -8.41 2.62 -7.06
CA GLU A 44 -8.31 1.18 -7.26
C GLU A 44 -8.80 0.43 -6.02
N LEU A 45 -8.40 0.88 -4.85
CA LEU A 45 -8.82 0.26 -3.59
C LEU A 45 -10.34 0.31 -3.44
N GLN A 46 -10.96 1.47 -3.68
CA GLN A 46 -12.42 1.60 -3.62
C GLN A 46 -13.11 0.65 -4.60
N GLU A 47 -12.59 0.54 -5.81
CA GLU A 47 -13.17 -0.32 -6.83
C GLU A 47 -13.09 -1.80 -6.42
N VAL A 48 -11.93 -2.23 -5.94
CA VAL A 48 -11.74 -3.62 -5.51
C VAL A 48 -12.60 -3.95 -4.30
N LEU A 49 -12.65 -3.07 -3.31
CA LEU A 49 -13.45 -3.28 -2.10
C LEU A 49 -14.95 -3.25 -2.37
N GLY A 50 -15.37 -2.62 -3.47
CA GLY A 50 -16.76 -2.58 -3.87
C GLY A 50 -17.25 -3.82 -4.61
N ARG A 51 -16.36 -4.72 -4.99
CA ARG A 51 -16.74 -5.95 -5.70
C ARG A 51 -17.51 -6.89 -4.80
N LYS A 52 -18.58 -7.52 -5.33
CA LYS A 52 -19.42 -8.44 -4.56
C LYS A 52 -18.62 -9.58 -3.92
N LYS A 53 -17.67 -10.12 -4.67
CA LYS A 53 -16.83 -11.21 -4.20
C LYS A 53 -16.05 -10.82 -2.93
N PHE A 54 -15.55 -9.60 -2.89
CA PHE A 54 -14.84 -9.08 -1.72
C PHE A 54 -15.81 -8.79 -0.58
N ALA A 55 -16.93 -8.13 -0.86
CA ALA A 55 -17.90 -7.73 0.14
C ALA A 55 -18.42 -8.89 0.99
N LYS A 56 -18.54 -10.09 0.38
CA LYS A 56 -19.00 -11.30 1.09
C LYS A 56 -17.98 -11.84 2.07
N ARG A 57 -16.71 -11.48 1.95
CA ARG A 57 -15.60 -12.08 2.70
C ARG A 57 -14.95 -11.11 3.68
N SER A 58 -15.44 -9.90 3.76
CA SER A 58 -14.85 -8.87 4.62
C SER A 58 -15.92 -8.17 5.44
N ASP A 59 -15.50 -7.60 6.57
CA ASP A 59 -16.38 -6.83 7.44
C ASP A 59 -16.58 -5.43 6.83
N PRO A 60 -17.83 -5.04 6.48
CA PRO A 60 -18.07 -3.72 5.89
C PRO A 60 -17.72 -2.57 6.83
N LEU A 61 -17.80 -2.77 8.15
CA LEU A 61 -17.44 -1.71 9.11
C LEU A 61 -15.93 -1.45 9.07
N LEU A 62 -15.12 -2.50 9.02
CA LEU A 62 -13.66 -2.37 8.91
C LEU A 62 -13.26 -1.74 7.59
N ARG A 63 -13.91 -2.15 6.50
CA ARG A 63 -13.66 -1.58 5.18
C ARG A 63 -13.95 -0.07 5.16
N ASP A 64 -15.12 0.32 5.64
CA ASP A 64 -15.52 1.73 5.62
C ASP A 64 -14.63 2.57 6.53
N ALA A 65 -14.26 2.04 7.69
CA ALA A 65 -13.35 2.72 8.61
C ALA A 65 -11.99 2.93 7.97
N LEU A 66 -11.45 1.91 7.30
CA LEU A 66 -10.15 2.04 6.61
C LEU A 66 -10.19 3.13 5.55
N LEU A 67 -11.23 3.14 4.71
CA LEU A 67 -11.34 4.16 3.66
C LEU A 67 -11.42 5.58 4.24
N GLU A 68 -12.19 5.76 5.31
CA GLU A 68 -12.26 7.05 5.99
C GLU A 68 -10.93 7.44 6.63
N ASP A 69 -10.25 6.51 7.27
CA ASP A 69 -8.96 6.77 7.88
C ASP A 69 -7.91 7.16 6.85
N LEU A 70 -7.92 6.52 5.68
CA LEU A 70 -7.02 6.89 4.58
C LEU A 70 -7.27 8.33 4.13
N LYS A 71 -8.55 8.72 4.03
CA LYS A 71 -8.89 10.10 3.63
C LYS A 71 -8.34 11.14 4.60
N HIS A 72 -8.40 10.86 5.89
CA HIS A 72 -8.11 11.86 6.92
C HIS A 72 -6.73 11.73 7.55
N LEU A 73 -6.13 10.55 7.55
CA LEU A 73 -4.89 10.30 8.30
C LEU A 73 -3.69 10.01 7.40
N ALA A 74 -3.90 9.56 6.17
CA ALA A 74 -2.79 9.26 5.28
C ALA A 74 -2.21 10.55 4.67
N THR A 75 -0.95 10.47 4.26
CA THR A 75 -0.30 11.53 3.49
C THR A 75 -0.62 11.30 2.02
N TRP A 76 -1.25 12.29 1.39
CA TRP A 76 -1.65 12.18 -0.02
C TRP A 76 -0.60 12.79 -0.92
N ALA A 77 -0.07 11.96 -1.81
CA ALA A 77 0.95 12.37 -2.77
C ALA A 77 0.37 12.43 -4.18
N ARG A 78 0.99 13.24 -5.03
CA ARG A 78 0.69 13.22 -6.46
C ARG A 78 1.52 12.09 -7.07
N SER A 79 0.85 11.13 -7.71
CA SER A 79 1.55 10.06 -8.41
C SER A 79 2.18 10.61 -9.68
N ARG A 80 3.49 10.39 -9.84
CA ARG A 80 4.24 10.78 -11.03
C ARG A 80 4.76 9.51 -11.68
N ALA A 81 4.10 9.08 -12.76
CA ALA A 81 4.51 7.88 -13.46
C ALA A 81 5.97 8.02 -13.93
N PRO A 82 6.85 7.12 -13.49
CA PRO A 82 8.26 7.20 -13.90
C PRO A 82 8.45 6.80 -15.36
N ALA A 83 9.45 7.41 -15.99
CA ALA A 83 9.87 7.04 -17.34
C ALA A 83 10.95 5.94 -17.27
N ASN A 84 11.10 5.20 -18.35
CA ASN A 84 12.19 4.22 -18.53
C ASN A 84 12.21 3.13 -17.45
N VAL A 85 11.02 2.62 -17.11
CA VAL A 85 10.87 1.51 -16.17
C VAL A 85 10.33 0.31 -16.92
N ASN A 86 10.94 -0.83 -16.69
CA ASN A 86 10.50 -2.08 -17.32
C ASN A 86 9.41 -2.74 -16.47
N VAL A 87 8.22 -2.16 -16.46
CA VAL A 87 7.05 -2.65 -15.73
C VAL A 87 5.90 -2.75 -16.71
N ARG A 88 5.26 -3.92 -16.76
CA ARG A 88 4.19 -4.19 -17.73
C ARG A 88 2.86 -3.56 -17.36
N ASP A 89 2.51 -3.60 -16.07
CA ASP A 89 1.20 -3.17 -15.61
C ASP A 89 1.19 -1.68 -15.30
N PRO A 90 0.30 -0.88 -15.93
CA PRO A 90 0.17 0.54 -15.59
C PRO A 90 -0.13 0.79 -14.12
N LYS A 91 -0.78 -0.15 -13.43
CA LYS A 91 -1.06 -0.02 -11.99
C LYS A 91 0.22 0.00 -11.17
N ASP A 92 1.22 -0.79 -11.58
CA ASP A 92 2.52 -0.81 -10.91
C ASP A 92 3.25 0.52 -11.09
N LEU A 93 3.10 1.15 -12.26
CA LEU A 93 3.66 2.48 -12.50
C LEU A 93 3.05 3.52 -11.57
N MET A 94 1.75 3.40 -11.25
CA MET A 94 1.10 4.30 -10.30
C MET A 94 1.65 4.15 -8.89
N VAL A 95 1.96 2.92 -8.48
CA VAL A 95 2.55 2.65 -7.17
C VAL A 95 3.94 3.27 -7.08
N LEU A 96 4.78 3.02 -8.08
CA LEU A 96 6.12 3.60 -8.17
C LEU A 96 6.04 5.14 -8.19
N GLY A 97 5.12 5.67 -8.98
CA GLY A 97 4.92 7.11 -9.09
C GLY A 97 4.47 7.75 -7.78
N THR A 98 3.65 7.06 -7.01
CA THR A 98 3.21 7.53 -5.69
C THR A 98 4.39 7.59 -4.73
N ALA A 99 5.24 6.58 -4.74
CA ALA A 99 6.43 6.56 -3.89
C ALA A 99 7.38 7.71 -4.24
N LEU A 100 7.58 7.96 -5.52
CA LEU A 100 8.42 9.08 -5.94
C LEU A 100 7.81 10.42 -5.57
N GLY A 101 6.51 10.61 -5.88
CA GLY A 101 5.82 11.86 -5.59
C GLY A 101 5.73 12.17 -4.10
N GLY A 102 5.59 11.15 -3.27
CA GLY A 102 5.50 11.28 -1.83
C GLY A 102 6.83 11.16 -1.11
N LYS A 103 7.92 10.96 -1.82
CA LYS A 103 9.25 10.76 -1.25
C LYS A 103 9.26 9.63 -0.23
N ALA A 104 8.61 8.51 -0.59
CA ALA A 104 8.54 7.36 0.28
C ALA A 104 9.87 6.62 0.31
N ARG A 105 10.14 5.99 1.45
CA ARG A 105 11.33 5.18 1.65
C ARG A 105 11.11 3.73 1.23
N PHE A 106 9.88 3.25 1.41
CA PHE A 106 9.52 1.87 1.13
C PHE A 106 8.21 1.78 0.36
N ILE A 107 8.09 0.74 -0.45
CA ILE A 107 6.83 0.26 -1.01
C ILE A 107 6.62 -1.12 -0.44
N VAL A 108 5.43 -1.39 0.09
CA VAL A 108 5.04 -2.72 0.57
C VAL A 108 4.03 -3.30 -0.42
N THR A 109 4.32 -4.48 -0.93
CA THR A 109 3.49 -5.13 -1.94
C THR A 109 3.60 -6.65 -1.86
N GLY A 110 2.58 -7.34 -2.35
CA GLY A 110 2.64 -8.78 -2.58
C GLY A 110 2.83 -9.14 -4.05
N ASP A 111 2.96 -8.14 -4.93
CA ASP A 111 3.06 -8.33 -6.37
C ASP A 111 4.49 -8.67 -6.79
N GLU A 112 4.67 -9.86 -7.36
CA GLU A 112 5.98 -10.32 -7.82
C GLU A 112 6.62 -9.39 -8.85
N ASP A 113 5.82 -8.76 -9.70
CA ASP A 113 6.33 -7.86 -10.74
C ASP A 113 6.99 -6.62 -10.13
N LEU A 114 6.53 -6.17 -8.96
CA LEU A 114 7.20 -5.09 -8.22
C LEU A 114 8.34 -5.63 -7.36
N LEU A 115 8.12 -6.75 -6.68
CA LEU A 115 9.12 -7.33 -5.78
C LEU A 115 10.41 -7.69 -6.51
N VAL A 116 10.33 -8.10 -7.76
CA VAL A 116 11.51 -8.45 -8.56
C VAL A 116 12.46 -7.28 -8.74
N LEU A 117 11.95 -6.06 -8.67
CA LEU A 117 12.80 -4.85 -8.79
C LEU A 117 13.67 -4.64 -7.56
N ARG A 118 13.25 -5.12 -6.39
CA ARG A 118 13.90 -4.97 -5.09
C ARG A 118 14.02 -3.52 -4.61
N SER A 119 14.43 -2.62 -5.49
CA SER A 119 14.48 -1.20 -5.20
C SER A 119 14.28 -0.42 -6.49
N PHE A 120 13.85 0.82 -6.35
CA PHE A 120 13.63 1.70 -7.48
C PHE A 120 13.95 3.14 -7.06
N ARG A 121 15.00 3.70 -7.64
CA ARG A 121 15.44 5.09 -7.38
C ARG A 121 15.51 5.42 -5.88
N GLY A 122 16.10 4.53 -5.11
CA GLY A 122 16.25 4.70 -3.67
C GLY A 122 15.07 4.24 -2.83
N VAL A 123 13.95 3.84 -3.45
CA VAL A 123 12.79 3.29 -2.76
C VAL A 123 12.96 1.77 -2.68
N ARG A 124 12.97 1.22 -1.47
CA ARG A 124 13.03 -0.24 -1.30
C ARG A 124 11.65 -0.84 -1.44
N ILE A 125 11.57 -2.00 -2.08
CA ILE A 125 10.30 -2.71 -2.30
C ILE A 125 10.31 -3.97 -1.45
N LEU A 126 9.33 -4.07 -0.54
CA LEU A 126 9.29 -5.07 0.51
C LEU A 126 7.99 -5.86 0.49
N THR A 127 8.07 -7.12 0.90
CA THR A 127 6.86 -7.88 1.25
C THR A 127 6.31 -7.36 2.58
N PRO A 128 5.03 -7.65 2.90
CA PRO A 128 4.49 -7.30 4.22
C PRO A 128 5.33 -7.85 5.37
N LYS A 129 5.84 -9.07 5.24
CA LYS A 129 6.69 -9.67 6.27
C LYS A 129 7.99 -8.89 6.46
N GLU A 130 8.65 -8.56 5.36
CA GLU A 130 9.87 -7.76 5.40
C GLU A 130 9.62 -6.37 5.99
N ALA A 131 8.47 -5.78 5.64
CA ALA A 131 8.07 -4.48 6.16
C ALA A 131 7.94 -4.50 7.69
N LEU A 132 7.34 -5.57 8.25
CA LEU A 132 7.25 -5.70 9.71
C LEU A 132 8.62 -5.71 10.34
N GLU A 133 9.56 -6.47 9.78
CA GLU A 133 10.91 -6.58 10.30
C GLU A 133 11.62 -5.22 10.27
N VAL A 134 11.52 -4.51 9.16
CA VAL A 134 12.19 -3.21 8.99
C VAL A 134 11.58 -2.14 9.90
N ILE A 135 10.25 -2.06 9.97
CA ILE A 135 9.58 -1.02 10.75
C ILE A 135 9.79 -1.26 12.25
N ARG A 136 9.68 -2.51 12.70
CA ARG A 136 9.90 -2.86 14.11
C ARG A 136 11.35 -2.73 14.54
N GLY A 137 12.29 -2.94 13.62
CA GLY A 137 13.70 -2.93 13.91
C GLY A 137 14.33 -1.55 14.06
N ARG A 138 13.51 -0.50 13.95
CA ARG A 138 14.02 0.87 14.08
C ARG A 138 14.45 1.21 15.48
#